data_ebe9f5a6d236e006cf25675740632258
#
_entry.id   ebe9f5a6d236e006cf25675740632258
#
_cell.length_a   1.000
_cell.length_b   1.000
_cell.length_c   1.000
_cell.angle_alpha   90.00
_cell.angle_beta   90.00
_cell.angle_gamma   90.00
#
_symmetry.space_group_name_H-M   'P 1'
#
loop_
_entity.id
_entity.type
_entity.pdbx_description
1 polymer ?
#
loop_
_entity_poly.entity_id
_entity_poly.type
_entity_poly.pdbx_seq_one_letter_code
_entity_poly.pdbx_strand_id
1 'polypeptide(L)'
;MNRARDELGAHMSIAGGLSLSLERGREVGCGAVQIFLKNQRQWAAKPLAADEVRQFRAARRAHAIRHVFAHSSYLINLGNPNPALWSQAVDAFTDELERAEALGLSCVVIHPGSHMGAGLEAGLARVTAALDESVARTAGYRVKVALENTAGAGNTIGRTFSELVALLERAARPERLGVCLDTCHLFAAGYDLRTPAGYRRAMAECDATVGRGRVLAFHLNDAKAPLGSGLDRHENIGRGLLGLTPFRLLLNDRRFTRVPKVLETPKEPEPSADLRNLAVLRRLRLRRRLGR
;
A
#
# COMPACT_ATOMS: atom_id res chain seq x y z
N MET A 1 -17.75 14.29 -15.48
CA MET A 1 -16.83 13.12 -15.44
C MET A 1 -17.29 12.19 -14.34
N ASN A 2 -17.52 10.91 -14.63
CA ASN A 2 -18.02 9.95 -13.64
C ASN A 2 -16.89 9.57 -12.68
N ARG A 3 -16.79 10.27 -11.53
CA ARG A 3 -15.75 10.09 -10.48
C ARG A 3 -15.78 8.70 -9.85
N ALA A 4 -16.91 8.00 -9.91
CA ALA A 4 -17.12 6.68 -9.32
C ALA A 4 -16.35 5.51 -9.99
N ARG A 5 -15.62 5.77 -11.08
CA ARG A 5 -14.83 4.76 -11.80
C ARG A 5 -13.32 5.05 -11.77
N ASP A 6 -12.89 5.91 -10.86
CA ASP A 6 -11.49 6.27 -10.72
C ASP A 6 -10.76 5.29 -9.81
N GLU A 7 -9.58 4.83 -10.22
CA GLU A 7 -8.70 3.98 -9.40
C GLU A 7 -7.81 4.83 -8.46
N LEU A 8 -8.04 6.15 -8.44
CA LEU A 8 -7.30 7.09 -7.59
C LEU A 8 -8.01 7.33 -6.27
N GLY A 9 -7.23 7.54 -5.25
CA GLY A 9 -7.73 7.87 -3.94
C GLY A 9 -6.65 8.27 -2.96
N ALA A 10 -6.92 8.11 -1.68
CA ALA A 10 -5.99 8.45 -0.61
C ALA A 10 -6.19 7.58 0.63
N HIS A 11 -5.20 7.58 1.50
CA HIS A 11 -5.30 7.02 2.84
C HIS A 11 -6.19 7.92 3.70
N MET A 12 -7.26 7.38 4.26
CA MET A 12 -8.27 8.13 5.01
C MET A 12 -8.22 7.81 6.51
N SER A 13 -8.37 8.86 7.32
CA SER A 13 -8.47 8.73 8.77
C SER A 13 -9.72 7.94 9.18
N ILE A 14 -9.54 7.03 10.14
CA ILE A 14 -10.63 6.26 10.77
C ILE A 14 -11.15 6.91 12.06
N ALA A 15 -10.71 8.12 12.38
CA ALA A 15 -11.15 8.82 13.59
C ALA A 15 -12.68 8.94 13.61
N GLY A 16 -13.28 8.56 14.74
CA GLY A 16 -14.74 8.55 14.93
C GLY A 16 -15.45 7.30 14.40
N GLY A 17 -14.77 6.41 13.68
CA GLY A 17 -15.32 5.14 13.17
C GLY A 17 -14.87 4.80 11.77
N LEU A 18 -14.82 3.49 11.47
CA LEU A 18 -14.33 2.99 10.18
C LEU A 18 -15.17 3.50 8.99
N SER A 19 -16.50 3.57 9.13
CA SER A 19 -17.41 4.01 8.06
C SER A 19 -17.15 5.46 7.63
N LEU A 20 -16.76 6.34 8.57
CA LEU A 20 -16.48 7.74 8.30
C LEU A 20 -15.26 7.94 7.39
N SER A 21 -14.34 6.98 7.33
CA SER A 21 -13.23 7.04 6.37
C SER A 21 -13.70 7.01 4.92
N LEU A 22 -14.80 6.32 4.63
CA LEU A 22 -15.39 6.24 3.30
C LEU A 22 -16.15 7.53 2.93
N GLU A 23 -16.77 8.18 3.91
CA GLU A 23 -17.38 9.50 3.74
C GLU A 23 -16.31 10.54 3.40
N ARG A 24 -15.23 10.60 4.19
CA ARG A 24 -14.06 11.46 3.91
C ARG A 24 -13.47 11.19 2.53
N GLY A 25 -13.32 9.91 2.16
CA GLY A 25 -12.89 9.53 0.82
C GLY A 25 -13.82 10.06 -0.27
N ARG A 26 -15.13 10.00 -0.04
CA ARG A 26 -16.13 10.54 -0.96
C ARG A 26 -16.03 12.06 -1.10
N GLU A 27 -15.85 12.79 -0.01
CA GLU A 27 -15.72 14.24 0.01
C GLU A 27 -14.56 14.73 -0.87
N VAL A 28 -13.40 14.04 -0.84
CA VAL A 28 -12.26 14.37 -1.70
C VAL A 28 -12.31 13.69 -3.06
N GLY A 29 -13.37 12.91 -3.33
CA GLY A 29 -13.65 12.30 -4.63
C GLY A 29 -12.82 11.04 -4.91
N CYS A 30 -12.48 10.27 -3.90
CA CYS A 30 -11.78 8.99 -4.04
C CYS A 30 -12.64 7.93 -4.73
N GLY A 31 -12.04 7.14 -5.62
CA GLY A 31 -12.56 5.86 -6.09
C GLY A 31 -11.87 4.67 -5.42
N ALA A 32 -10.70 4.92 -4.81
CA ALA A 32 -9.97 4.00 -3.95
C ALA A 32 -9.72 4.63 -2.58
N VAL A 33 -9.82 3.85 -1.51
CA VAL A 33 -9.55 4.30 -0.14
C VAL A 33 -8.68 3.27 0.56
N GLN A 34 -7.62 3.74 1.20
CA GLN A 34 -6.84 2.98 2.16
C GLN A 34 -7.13 3.46 3.58
N ILE A 35 -7.13 2.54 4.53
CA ILE A 35 -7.39 2.85 5.94
C ILE A 35 -6.45 2.05 6.84
N PHE A 36 -6.26 2.50 8.08
CA PHE A 36 -5.85 1.62 9.16
C PHE A 36 -7.06 0.85 9.69
N LEU A 37 -6.83 -0.35 10.23
CA LEU A 37 -7.90 -1.22 10.77
C LEU A 37 -8.14 -1.00 12.27
N LYS A 38 -7.19 -0.34 12.91
CA LYS A 38 -7.19 0.03 14.33
C LYS A 38 -6.26 1.21 14.56
N ASN A 39 -6.19 1.68 15.80
CA ASN A 39 -5.21 2.70 16.16
C ASN A 39 -3.79 2.15 15.92
N GLN A 40 -3.05 2.76 15.01
CA GLN A 40 -1.71 2.36 14.59
C GLN A 40 -0.64 2.38 15.70
N ARG A 41 -0.97 2.97 16.87
CA ARG A 41 -0.09 3.03 18.05
C ARG A 41 -0.43 1.96 19.09
N GLN A 42 -1.33 1.03 18.77
CA GLN A 42 -1.78 -0.02 19.68
C GLN A 42 -1.63 -1.39 19.04
N TRP A 43 -1.10 -2.33 19.78
CA TRP A 43 -0.95 -3.71 19.35
C TRP A 43 -2.29 -4.45 19.25
N ALA A 44 -3.16 -4.21 20.19
CA ALA A 44 -4.47 -4.84 20.26
C ALA A 44 -5.60 -3.80 20.16
N ALA A 45 -6.73 -4.21 19.67
CA ALA A 45 -7.96 -3.42 19.66
C ALA A 45 -9.15 -4.34 20.01
N LYS A 46 -10.26 -3.73 20.42
CA LYS A 46 -11.50 -4.49 20.62
C LYS A 46 -11.92 -5.19 19.33
N PRO A 47 -12.50 -6.39 19.40
CA PRO A 47 -13.10 -7.03 18.23
C PRO A 47 -14.07 -6.08 17.51
N LEU A 48 -14.13 -6.18 16.18
CA LEU A 48 -15.11 -5.42 15.41
C LEU A 48 -16.51 -5.87 15.76
N ALA A 49 -17.36 -4.94 16.18
CA ALA A 49 -18.77 -5.23 16.40
C ALA A 49 -19.47 -5.49 15.04
N ALA A 50 -20.46 -6.39 15.06
CA ALA A 50 -21.22 -6.70 13.85
C ALA A 50 -21.89 -5.46 13.23
N ASP A 51 -22.27 -4.48 14.05
CA ASP A 51 -22.82 -3.20 13.60
C ASP A 51 -21.79 -2.34 12.85
N GLU A 52 -20.56 -2.27 13.35
CA GLU A 52 -19.48 -1.53 12.67
C GLU A 52 -19.22 -2.10 11.28
N VAL A 53 -19.19 -3.44 11.17
CA VAL A 53 -19.04 -4.13 9.88
C VAL A 53 -20.20 -3.80 8.95
N ARG A 54 -21.46 -3.85 9.46
CA ARG A 54 -22.64 -3.52 8.66
C ARG A 54 -22.61 -2.07 8.17
N GLN A 55 -22.30 -1.12 9.06
CA GLN A 55 -22.20 0.31 8.74
C GLN A 55 -21.10 0.57 7.71
N PHE A 56 -19.92 -0.01 7.88
CA PHE A 56 -18.82 0.13 6.92
C PHE A 56 -19.21 -0.38 5.52
N ARG A 57 -19.77 -1.58 5.45
CA ARG A 57 -20.21 -2.18 4.19
C ARG A 57 -21.35 -1.38 3.52
N ALA A 58 -22.25 -0.80 4.32
CA ALA A 58 -23.31 0.08 3.83
C ALA A 58 -22.74 1.38 3.27
N ALA A 59 -21.83 2.05 4.00
CA ALA A 59 -21.16 3.26 3.56
C ALA A 59 -20.37 3.03 2.25
N ARG A 60 -19.65 1.89 2.14
CA ARG A 60 -18.93 1.54 0.91
C ARG A 60 -19.85 1.51 -0.31
N ARG A 61 -21.04 0.90 -0.18
CA ARG A 61 -22.04 0.86 -1.26
C ARG A 61 -22.61 2.25 -1.56
N ALA A 62 -23.01 2.98 -0.52
CA ALA A 62 -23.62 4.30 -0.64
C ALA A 62 -22.68 5.32 -1.31
N HIS A 63 -21.40 5.28 -0.98
CA HIS A 63 -20.40 6.20 -1.54
C HIS A 63 -19.75 5.68 -2.84
N ALA A 64 -20.13 4.47 -3.29
CA ALA A 64 -19.61 3.85 -4.51
C ALA A 64 -18.08 3.77 -4.56
N ILE A 65 -17.42 3.54 -3.40
CA ILE A 65 -15.97 3.35 -3.33
C ILE A 65 -15.62 1.97 -3.86
N ARG A 66 -14.93 1.95 -4.99
CA ARG A 66 -14.66 0.72 -5.72
C ARG A 66 -13.62 -0.16 -5.03
N HIS A 67 -12.51 0.44 -4.64
CA HIS A 67 -11.40 -0.26 -4.01
C HIS A 67 -11.25 0.23 -2.58
N VAL A 68 -11.28 -0.70 -1.65
CA VAL A 68 -10.95 -0.42 -0.26
C VAL A 68 -9.97 -1.49 0.20
N PHE A 69 -8.85 -1.05 0.76
CA PHE A 69 -7.81 -1.90 1.32
C PHE A 69 -7.23 -1.25 2.56
N ALA A 70 -6.44 -1.99 3.31
CA ALA A 70 -5.87 -1.49 4.54
C ALA A 70 -4.35 -1.39 4.45
N HIS A 71 -3.78 -0.57 5.32
CA HIS A 71 -2.36 -0.61 5.69
C HIS A 71 -2.24 -1.13 7.12
N SER A 72 -1.26 -1.99 7.37
CA SER A 72 -0.99 -2.51 8.70
C SER A 72 -0.40 -1.44 9.62
N SER A 73 -0.50 -1.68 10.94
CA SER A 73 0.16 -0.83 11.93
C SER A 73 1.67 -0.84 11.74
N TYR A 74 2.31 0.32 11.89
CA TYR A 74 3.78 0.49 11.87
C TYR A 74 4.50 -0.23 13.01
N LEU A 75 3.78 -0.68 14.05
CA LEU A 75 4.36 -1.49 15.14
C LEU A 75 4.74 -2.89 14.68
N ILE A 76 4.11 -3.40 13.65
CA ILE A 76 4.27 -4.78 13.18
C ILE A 76 5.60 -4.90 12.42
N ASN A 77 6.53 -5.69 12.97
CA ASN A 77 7.80 -6.05 12.33
C ASN A 77 7.90 -7.57 12.22
N LEU A 78 7.54 -8.12 11.04
CA LEU A 78 7.56 -9.57 10.79
C LEU A 78 8.98 -10.13 10.68
N GLY A 79 10.00 -9.29 10.49
CA GLY A 79 11.42 -9.66 10.44
C GLY A 79 12.15 -9.60 11.80
N ASN A 80 11.44 -9.34 12.90
CA ASN A 80 12.05 -9.10 14.20
C ASN A 80 12.83 -10.34 14.71
N PRO A 81 14.11 -10.19 15.08
CA PRO A 81 14.92 -11.32 15.62
C PRO A 81 14.50 -11.76 17.02
N ASN A 82 13.84 -10.92 17.80
CA ASN A 82 13.34 -11.29 19.14
C ASN A 82 12.09 -12.16 19.00
N PRO A 83 12.08 -13.41 19.52
CA PRO A 83 10.96 -14.33 19.35
C PRO A 83 9.64 -13.83 19.93
N ALA A 84 9.66 -13.16 21.09
CA ALA A 84 8.46 -12.64 21.73
C ALA A 84 7.82 -11.50 20.92
N LEU A 85 8.65 -10.55 20.44
CA LEU A 85 8.18 -9.45 19.57
C LEU A 85 7.74 -9.95 18.19
N TRP A 86 8.38 -10.98 17.66
CA TRP A 86 7.98 -11.63 16.43
C TRP A 86 6.60 -12.29 16.56
N SER A 87 6.40 -13.09 17.63
CA SER A 87 5.08 -13.72 17.90
C SER A 87 3.98 -12.65 18.07
N GLN A 88 4.27 -11.58 18.82
CA GLN A 88 3.33 -10.46 18.96
C GLN A 88 3.00 -9.79 17.61
N ALA A 89 3.99 -9.65 16.72
CA ALA A 89 3.78 -9.10 15.39
C ALA A 89 2.91 -10.02 14.52
N VAL A 90 3.12 -11.34 14.58
CA VAL A 90 2.29 -12.34 13.89
C VAL A 90 0.84 -12.29 14.38
N ASP A 91 0.63 -12.24 15.70
CA ASP A 91 -0.71 -12.14 16.29
C ASP A 91 -1.42 -10.86 15.85
N ALA A 92 -0.71 -9.72 15.92
CA ALA A 92 -1.26 -8.43 15.52
C ALA A 92 -1.59 -8.36 14.02
N PHE A 93 -0.74 -8.96 13.18
CA PHE A 93 -0.98 -9.01 11.74
C PHE A 93 -2.14 -9.95 11.37
N THR A 94 -2.26 -11.07 12.07
CA THR A 94 -3.39 -12.00 11.91
C THR A 94 -4.71 -11.30 12.25
N ASP A 95 -4.79 -10.58 13.39
CA ASP A 95 -5.97 -9.75 13.74
C ASP A 95 -6.31 -8.73 12.63
N GLU A 96 -5.30 -8.13 11.99
CA GLU A 96 -5.56 -7.21 10.88
C GLU A 96 -6.11 -7.90 9.63
N LEU A 97 -5.66 -9.11 9.32
CA LEU A 97 -6.25 -9.91 8.23
C LEU A 97 -7.70 -10.30 8.53
N GLU A 98 -8.01 -10.70 9.78
CA GLU A 98 -9.38 -11.03 10.22
C GLU A 98 -10.31 -9.82 10.08
N ARG A 99 -9.87 -8.64 10.54
CA ARG A 99 -10.62 -7.39 10.39
C ARG A 99 -10.83 -7.03 8.92
N ALA A 100 -9.81 -7.15 8.10
CA ALA A 100 -9.89 -6.84 6.68
C ALA A 100 -10.89 -7.78 5.96
N GLU A 101 -10.88 -9.08 6.26
CA GLU A 101 -11.85 -10.03 5.72
C GLU A 101 -13.27 -9.69 6.18
N ALA A 102 -13.47 -9.41 7.47
CA ALA A 102 -14.77 -9.02 8.02
C ALA A 102 -15.34 -7.77 7.33
N LEU A 103 -14.49 -6.79 7.00
CA LEU A 103 -14.88 -5.58 6.27
C LEU A 103 -15.02 -5.80 4.76
N GLY A 104 -14.54 -6.92 4.23
CA GLY A 104 -14.56 -7.24 2.80
C GLY A 104 -13.54 -6.44 1.99
N LEU A 105 -12.36 -6.20 2.57
CA LEU A 105 -11.26 -5.49 1.91
C LEU A 105 -10.52 -6.41 0.92
N SER A 106 -9.83 -5.81 -0.05
CA SER A 106 -9.09 -6.56 -1.07
C SER A 106 -7.75 -7.08 -0.58
N CYS A 107 -7.03 -6.28 0.20
CA CYS A 107 -5.74 -6.64 0.77
C CYS A 107 -5.40 -5.80 2.01
N VAL A 108 -4.39 -6.25 2.75
CA VAL A 108 -3.68 -5.47 3.77
C VAL A 108 -2.27 -5.22 3.26
N VAL A 109 -1.90 -3.96 3.11
CA VAL A 109 -0.53 -3.54 2.80
C VAL A 109 0.32 -3.61 4.05
N ILE A 110 1.53 -4.12 3.95
CA ILE A 110 2.48 -4.21 5.05
C ILE A 110 3.91 -4.00 4.56
N HIS A 111 4.68 -3.20 5.28
CA HIS A 111 6.14 -3.24 5.17
C HIS A 111 6.62 -4.61 5.67
N PRO A 112 7.49 -5.33 4.94
CA PRO A 112 7.97 -6.65 5.39
C PRO A 112 8.59 -6.61 6.79
N GLY A 113 9.20 -5.47 7.15
CA GLY A 113 9.80 -5.24 8.45
C GLY A 113 11.30 -4.97 8.37
N SER A 114 11.98 -5.24 9.47
CA SER A 114 13.42 -5.02 9.64
C SER A 114 14.06 -6.22 10.31
N HIS A 115 15.22 -6.63 9.80
CA HIS A 115 16.03 -7.70 10.40
C HIS A 115 16.87 -7.25 11.61
N MET A 116 16.86 -5.96 11.95
CA MET A 116 17.48 -5.35 13.14
C MET A 116 18.93 -5.83 13.42
N GLY A 117 19.72 -5.99 12.36
CA GLY A 117 21.12 -6.43 12.45
C GLY A 117 21.36 -7.95 12.35
N ALA A 118 20.30 -8.78 12.35
CA ALA A 118 20.45 -10.23 12.21
C ALA A 118 20.85 -10.70 10.80
N GLY A 119 20.89 -9.79 9.83
CA GLY A 119 21.18 -10.06 8.43
C GLY A 119 19.94 -10.29 7.56
N LEU A 120 20.07 -9.92 6.29
CA LEU A 120 18.94 -9.94 5.35
C LEU A 120 18.31 -11.34 5.22
N GLU A 121 19.13 -12.38 5.08
CA GLU A 121 18.64 -13.75 4.88
C GLU A 121 17.85 -14.28 6.09
N ALA A 122 18.33 -14.01 7.30
CA ALA A 122 17.60 -14.32 8.53
C ALA A 122 16.29 -13.51 8.63
N GLY A 123 16.31 -12.26 8.19
CA GLY A 123 15.12 -11.42 8.11
C GLY A 123 14.09 -11.95 7.12
N LEU A 124 14.50 -12.29 5.90
CA LEU A 124 13.63 -12.90 4.89
C LEU A 124 13.00 -14.20 5.40
N ALA A 125 13.78 -15.07 6.04
CA ALA A 125 13.26 -16.31 6.60
C ALA A 125 12.18 -16.06 7.68
N ARG A 126 12.39 -15.08 8.57
CA ARG A 126 11.42 -14.71 9.60
C ARG A 126 10.15 -14.10 9.02
N VAL A 127 10.28 -13.19 8.05
CA VAL A 127 9.11 -12.61 7.37
C VAL A 127 8.31 -13.71 6.68
N THR A 128 8.96 -14.61 5.96
CA THR A 128 8.29 -15.75 5.31
C THR A 128 7.53 -16.60 6.31
N ALA A 129 8.18 -17.00 7.42
CA ALA A 129 7.52 -17.79 8.46
C ALA A 129 6.31 -17.07 9.08
N ALA A 130 6.42 -15.75 9.31
CA ALA A 130 5.32 -14.95 9.84
C ALA A 130 4.14 -14.86 8.86
N LEU A 131 4.43 -14.70 7.55
CA LEU A 131 3.42 -14.68 6.50
C LEU A 131 2.71 -16.03 6.40
N ASP A 132 3.48 -17.12 6.41
CA ASP A 132 2.94 -18.48 6.32
C ASP A 132 2.04 -18.80 7.52
N GLU A 133 2.47 -18.44 8.73
CA GLU A 133 1.66 -18.63 9.94
C GLU A 133 0.38 -17.78 9.90
N SER A 134 0.47 -16.49 9.58
CA SER A 134 -0.69 -15.61 9.52
C SER A 134 -1.68 -16.04 8.44
N VAL A 135 -1.19 -16.48 7.27
CA VAL A 135 -2.02 -16.97 6.17
C VAL A 135 -2.64 -18.33 6.50
N ALA A 136 -1.93 -19.22 7.19
CA ALA A 136 -2.46 -20.49 7.65
C ALA A 136 -3.58 -20.29 8.69
N ARG A 137 -3.40 -19.39 9.66
CA ARG A 137 -4.41 -19.03 10.67
C ARG A 137 -5.66 -18.38 10.06
N THR A 138 -5.52 -17.77 8.87
CA THR A 138 -6.62 -17.18 8.09
C THR A 138 -6.96 -17.99 6.85
N ALA A 139 -6.90 -19.32 6.95
CA ALA A 139 -7.25 -20.21 5.85
C ALA A 139 -8.71 -20.00 5.40
N GLY A 140 -8.93 -19.98 4.08
CA GLY A 140 -10.24 -19.72 3.49
C GLY A 140 -10.60 -18.25 3.30
N TYR A 141 -9.82 -17.31 3.83
CA TYR A 141 -10.04 -15.89 3.59
C TYR A 141 -9.63 -15.47 2.16
N ARG A 142 -10.30 -14.44 1.65
CA ARG A 142 -10.04 -13.89 0.31
C ARG A 142 -9.12 -12.67 0.35
N VAL A 143 -9.02 -12.00 1.50
CA VAL A 143 -8.13 -10.87 1.68
C VAL A 143 -6.69 -11.27 1.39
N LYS A 144 -5.96 -10.47 0.62
CA LYS A 144 -4.56 -10.71 0.27
C LYS A 144 -3.62 -9.90 1.17
N VAL A 145 -2.37 -10.30 1.22
CA VAL A 145 -1.27 -9.51 1.77
C VAL A 145 -0.56 -8.81 0.62
N ALA A 146 -0.37 -7.50 0.73
CA ALA A 146 0.41 -6.72 -0.22
C ALA A 146 1.71 -6.26 0.44
N LEU A 147 2.82 -6.92 0.12
CA LEU A 147 4.15 -6.54 0.60
C LEU A 147 4.56 -5.22 -0.03
N GLU A 148 4.81 -4.21 0.77
CA GLU A 148 5.22 -2.91 0.27
C GLU A 148 6.73 -2.84 0.10
N ASN A 149 7.19 -2.28 -1.05
CA ASN A 149 8.59 -1.94 -1.18
C ASN A 149 8.95 -0.82 -0.19
N THR A 150 10.13 -0.89 0.40
CA THR A 150 10.62 0.07 1.39
C THR A 150 11.69 0.99 0.81
N ALA A 151 11.90 2.13 1.45
CA ALA A 151 12.96 3.08 1.10
C ALA A 151 14.38 2.51 1.28
N GLY A 152 14.53 1.44 2.06
CA GLY A 152 15.82 0.81 2.32
C GLY A 152 16.61 1.47 3.45
N ALA A 153 15.92 2.09 4.42
CA ALA A 153 16.56 2.65 5.60
C ALA A 153 17.13 1.55 6.52
N GLY A 154 18.41 1.65 6.86
CA GLY A 154 19.04 0.76 7.84
C GLY A 154 18.89 -0.72 7.48
N ASN A 155 18.16 -1.46 8.32
CA ASN A 155 17.97 -2.91 8.24
C ASN A 155 16.58 -3.30 7.70
N THR A 156 15.86 -2.38 7.04
CA THR A 156 14.53 -2.67 6.45
C THR A 156 14.64 -3.65 5.29
N ILE A 157 13.63 -4.51 5.17
CA ILE A 157 13.48 -5.53 4.12
C ILE A 157 12.50 -5.03 3.07
N GLY A 158 12.67 -5.43 1.81
CA GLY A 158 11.80 -5.03 0.71
C GLY A 158 12.29 -3.81 -0.07
N ARG A 159 13.57 -3.46 0.05
CA ARG A 159 14.19 -2.36 -0.70
C ARG A 159 14.20 -2.60 -2.21
N THR A 160 14.44 -3.83 -2.62
CA THR A 160 14.57 -4.22 -4.04
C THR A 160 13.45 -5.15 -4.47
N PHE A 161 13.17 -5.20 -5.78
CA PHE A 161 12.23 -6.19 -6.32
C PHE A 161 12.69 -7.63 -6.06
N SER A 162 14.00 -7.88 -6.02
CA SER A 162 14.56 -9.19 -5.68
C SER A 162 14.25 -9.61 -4.25
N GLU A 163 14.26 -8.68 -3.28
CA GLU A 163 13.86 -8.98 -1.90
C GLU A 163 12.37 -9.28 -1.80
N LEU A 164 11.52 -8.53 -2.52
CA LEU A 164 10.08 -8.78 -2.55
C LEU A 164 9.74 -10.13 -3.18
N VAL A 165 10.36 -10.45 -4.33
CA VAL A 165 10.11 -11.73 -5.01
C VAL A 165 10.59 -12.91 -4.17
N ALA A 166 11.72 -12.77 -3.45
CA ALA A 166 12.21 -13.79 -2.55
C ALA A 166 11.18 -14.15 -1.46
N LEU A 167 10.44 -13.15 -0.92
CA LEU A 167 9.35 -13.38 0.03
C LEU A 167 8.15 -14.08 -0.65
N LEU A 168 7.79 -13.65 -1.85
CA LEU A 168 6.66 -14.22 -2.59
C LEU A 168 6.90 -15.68 -3.00
N GLU A 169 8.14 -16.05 -3.34
CA GLU A 169 8.51 -17.39 -3.81
C GLU A 169 8.74 -18.38 -2.67
N ARG A 170 9.20 -17.89 -1.52
CA ARG A 170 9.41 -18.72 -0.32
C ARG A 170 8.11 -19.05 0.42
N ALA A 171 7.06 -18.25 0.22
CA ALA A 171 5.81 -18.42 0.95
C ALA A 171 5.06 -19.69 0.52
N ALA A 172 4.48 -20.37 1.49
CA ALA A 172 3.69 -21.61 1.26
C ALA A 172 2.40 -21.35 0.45
N ARG A 173 1.89 -20.12 0.46
CA ARG A 173 0.64 -19.73 -0.21
C ARG A 173 0.82 -18.46 -1.03
N PRO A 174 1.64 -18.49 -2.10
CA PRO A 174 1.99 -17.29 -2.88
C PRO A 174 0.79 -16.64 -3.58
N GLU A 175 -0.31 -17.36 -3.79
CA GLU A 175 -1.56 -16.82 -4.35
C GLU A 175 -2.28 -15.84 -3.41
N ARG A 176 -2.00 -15.89 -2.10
CA ARG A 176 -2.50 -14.95 -1.09
C ARG A 176 -1.66 -13.67 -1.02
N LEU A 177 -0.51 -13.66 -1.67
CA LEU A 177 0.46 -12.57 -1.60
C LEU A 177 0.52 -11.77 -2.90
N GLY A 178 0.89 -10.53 -2.77
CA GLY A 178 1.25 -9.63 -3.86
C GLY A 178 2.06 -8.47 -3.32
N VAL A 179 2.21 -7.42 -4.10
CA VAL A 179 3.01 -6.25 -3.72
C VAL A 179 2.19 -4.96 -3.80
N CYS A 180 2.53 -4.01 -2.96
CA CYS A 180 2.22 -2.60 -3.10
C CYS A 180 3.50 -1.86 -3.49
N LEU A 181 3.42 -0.97 -4.49
CA LEU A 181 4.58 -0.19 -4.94
C LEU A 181 4.40 1.27 -4.58
N ASP A 182 5.27 1.76 -3.69
CA ASP A 182 5.36 3.18 -3.34
C ASP A 182 6.39 3.90 -4.20
N THR A 183 6.00 4.99 -4.83
CA THR A 183 6.85 5.77 -5.74
C THR A 183 7.97 6.52 -5.01
N CYS A 184 7.71 7.00 -3.80
CA CYS A 184 8.72 7.63 -2.95
C CYS A 184 9.75 6.61 -2.47
N HIS A 185 9.29 5.44 -2.00
CA HIS A 185 10.17 4.37 -1.54
C HIS A 185 11.06 3.82 -2.67
N LEU A 186 10.50 3.59 -3.87
CA LEU A 186 11.31 3.20 -5.05
C LEU A 186 12.40 4.22 -5.33
N PHE A 187 12.07 5.50 -5.30
CA PHE A 187 13.03 6.57 -5.54
C PHE A 187 14.12 6.62 -4.46
N ALA A 188 13.72 6.55 -3.19
CA ALA A 188 14.64 6.51 -2.06
C ALA A 188 15.52 5.25 -2.06
N ALA A 189 15.03 4.13 -2.58
CA ALA A 189 15.79 2.89 -2.75
C ALA A 189 16.79 2.92 -3.92
N GLY A 190 16.67 3.91 -4.83
CA GLY A 190 17.59 4.08 -5.96
C GLY A 190 17.01 3.89 -7.36
N TYR A 191 15.70 3.60 -7.47
CA TYR A 191 15.02 3.51 -8.75
C TYR A 191 14.68 4.91 -9.29
N ASP A 192 15.47 5.39 -10.25
CA ASP A 192 15.22 6.71 -10.84
C ASP A 192 14.02 6.71 -11.79
N LEU A 193 12.87 7.10 -11.28
CA LEU A 193 11.61 7.16 -12.02
C LEU A 193 11.39 8.48 -12.77
N ARG A 194 12.28 9.47 -12.62
CA ARG A 194 12.12 10.84 -13.14
C ARG A 194 12.12 10.94 -14.66
N THR A 195 12.72 9.97 -15.33
CA THR A 195 12.79 9.95 -16.79
C THR A 195 11.96 8.79 -17.38
N PRO A 196 11.46 8.91 -18.62
CA PRO A 196 10.78 7.80 -19.28
C PRO A 196 11.65 6.52 -19.39
N ALA A 197 12.95 6.66 -19.57
CA ALA A 197 13.88 5.54 -19.64
C ALA A 197 14.03 4.87 -18.26
N GLY A 198 14.22 5.64 -17.18
CA GLY A 198 14.32 5.13 -15.82
C GLY A 198 13.03 4.43 -15.37
N TYR A 199 11.87 5.05 -15.61
CA TYR A 199 10.57 4.44 -15.34
C TYR A 199 10.42 3.09 -16.06
N ARG A 200 10.74 3.05 -17.38
CA ARG A 200 10.66 1.79 -18.14
C ARG A 200 11.56 0.70 -17.59
N ARG A 201 12.81 1.04 -17.21
CA ARG A 201 13.74 0.06 -16.61
C ARG A 201 13.18 -0.50 -15.30
N ALA A 202 12.76 0.37 -14.38
CA ALA A 202 12.20 -0.07 -13.09
C ALA A 202 10.96 -0.95 -13.27
N MET A 203 10.03 -0.55 -14.15
CA MET A 203 8.81 -1.33 -14.37
C MET A 203 9.04 -2.60 -15.21
N ALA A 204 10.10 -2.65 -16.01
CA ALA A 204 10.52 -3.89 -16.71
C ALA A 204 11.15 -4.87 -15.72
N GLU A 205 12.00 -4.40 -14.81
CA GLU A 205 12.55 -5.21 -13.72
C GLU A 205 11.43 -5.76 -12.83
N CYS A 206 10.49 -4.93 -12.41
CA CYS A 206 9.32 -5.37 -11.64
C CYS A 206 8.52 -6.45 -12.38
N ASP A 207 8.28 -6.29 -13.69
CA ASP A 207 7.53 -7.27 -14.50
C ASP A 207 8.29 -8.59 -14.64
N ALA A 208 9.62 -8.53 -14.80
CA ALA A 208 10.48 -9.70 -14.95
C ALA A 208 10.68 -10.49 -13.64
N THR A 209 10.66 -9.82 -12.49
CA THR A 209 10.91 -10.43 -11.17
C THR A 209 9.60 -10.72 -10.44
N VAL A 210 8.89 -9.71 -10.01
CA VAL A 210 7.63 -9.83 -9.24
C VAL A 210 6.48 -10.33 -10.12
N GLY A 211 6.42 -9.85 -11.37
CA GLY A 211 5.29 -10.06 -12.25
C GLY A 211 4.16 -9.06 -12.04
N ARG A 212 3.75 -8.37 -13.12
CA ARG A 212 2.71 -7.31 -13.07
C ARG A 212 1.38 -7.78 -12.49
N GLY A 213 1.04 -9.06 -12.60
CA GLY A 213 -0.19 -9.63 -12.05
C GLY A 213 -0.22 -9.69 -10.52
N ARG A 214 0.94 -9.57 -9.87
CA ARG A 214 1.07 -9.53 -8.41
C ARG A 214 1.04 -8.12 -7.81
N VAL A 215 1.00 -7.06 -8.62
CA VAL A 215 0.87 -5.68 -8.14
C VAL A 215 -0.58 -5.42 -7.76
N LEU A 216 -0.84 -5.30 -6.45
CA LEU A 216 -2.18 -5.15 -5.88
C LEU A 216 -2.58 -3.70 -5.67
N ALA A 217 -1.62 -2.81 -5.40
CA ALA A 217 -1.84 -1.39 -5.17
C ALA A 217 -0.59 -0.57 -5.50
N PHE A 218 -0.77 0.73 -5.62
CA PHE A 218 0.31 1.73 -5.62
C PHE A 218 0.05 2.79 -4.56
N HIS A 219 1.13 3.21 -3.90
CA HIS A 219 1.17 4.47 -3.19
C HIS A 219 1.81 5.52 -4.10
N LEU A 220 1.09 6.63 -4.31
CA LEU A 220 1.55 7.75 -5.14
C LEU A 220 2.03 8.87 -4.24
N ASN A 221 3.31 8.90 -3.96
CA ASN A 221 3.94 9.89 -3.10
C ASN A 221 5.13 10.51 -3.84
N ASP A 222 5.23 11.84 -3.83
CA ASP A 222 6.46 12.51 -4.23
C ASP A 222 7.48 12.42 -3.08
N ALA A 223 8.75 12.70 -3.33
CA ALA A 223 9.83 12.48 -2.38
C ALA A 223 10.51 13.80 -2.01
N LYS A 224 10.68 14.05 -0.69
CA LYS A 224 11.53 15.15 -0.17
C LYS A 224 13.00 14.82 -0.20
N ALA A 225 13.33 13.53 -0.03
CA ALA A 225 14.71 13.07 0.06
C ALA A 225 15.29 12.71 -1.32
N PRO A 226 16.62 12.80 -1.50
CA PRO A 226 17.26 12.49 -2.77
C PRO A 226 17.15 11.02 -3.19
N LEU A 227 17.40 10.78 -4.48
CA LEU A 227 17.51 9.43 -5.06
C LEU A 227 18.55 8.60 -4.30
N GLY A 228 18.18 7.39 -3.93
CA GLY A 228 19.07 6.45 -3.24
C GLY A 228 19.39 6.79 -1.79
N SER A 229 18.68 7.75 -1.20
CA SER A 229 18.92 8.22 0.18
C SER A 229 18.56 7.22 1.26
N GLY A 230 17.69 6.26 0.96
CA GLY A 230 17.13 5.35 1.96
C GLY A 230 16.14 6.03 2.93
N LEU A 231 15.70 7.26 2.64
CA LEU A 231 14.84 8.05 3.54
C LEU A 231 13.40 8.08 3.04
N ASP A 232 12.51 7.51 3.83
CA ASP A 232 11.07 7.63 3.64
C ASP A 232 10.59 9.02 4.08
N ARG A 233 10.40 9.92 3.11
CA ARG A 233 9.94 11.29 3.34
C ARG A 233 9.02 11.71 2.20
N HIS A 234 7.73 11.54 2.41
CA HIS A 234 6.69 11.88 1.43
C HIS A 234 6.55 13.38 1.23
N GLU A 235 6.24 13.78 0.00
CA GLU A 235 5.90 15.13 -0.39
C GLU A 235 4.62 15.14 -1.26
N ASN A 236 3.98 16.29 -1.36
CA ASN A 236 2.83 16.51 -2.22
C ASN A 236 3.22 16.37 -3.70
N ILE A 237 2.31 15.84 -4.50
CA ILE A 237 2.55 15.51 -5.92
C ILE A 237 3.06 16.72 -6.71
N GLY A 238 4.24 16.57 -7.30
CA GLY A 238 4.92 17.59 -8.10
C GLY A 238 5.63 18.68 -7.29
N ARG A 239 5.75 18.50 -5.96
CA ARG A 239 6.48 19.43 -5.09
C ARG A 239 7.78 18.85 -4.54
N GLY A 240 8.03 17.58 -4.79
CA GLY A 240 9.23 16.87 -4.39
C GLY A 240 10.23 16.68 -5.56
N LEU A 241 11.20 15.83 -5.30
CA LEU A 241 12.33 15.56 -6.19
C LEU A 241 12.00 14.54 -7.30
N LEU A 242 10.88 13.81 -7.19
CA LEU A 242 10.36 12.97 -8.28
C LEU A 242 9.72 13.81 -9.39
N GLY A 243 9.00 14.87 -9.03
CA GLY A 243 8.26 15.71 -9.97
C GLY A 243 7.07 14.99 -10.61
N LEU A 244 6.55 15.50 -11.72
CA LEU A 244 5.29 15.01 -12.31
C LEU A 244 5.46 13.84 -13.30
N THR A 245 6.67 13.63 -13.81
CA THR A 245 6.90 12.64 -14.88
C THR A 245 6.53 11.21 -14.50
N PRO A 246 6.98 10.65 -13.34
CA PRO A 246 6.65 9.28 -12.99
C PRO A 246 5.15 9.07 -12.82
N PHE A 247 4.44 10.03 -12.23
CA PHE A 247 2.99 9.95 -12.06
C PHE A 247 2.27 9.96 -13.40
N ARG A 248 2.69 10.83 -14.34
CA ARG A 248 2.14 10.84 -15.68
C ARG A 248 2.34 9.50 -16.40
N LEU A 249 3.54 8.92 -16.29
CA LEU A 249 3.86 7.62 -16.92
C LEU A 249 3.01 6.50 -16.30
N LEU A 250 2.97 6.40 -14.98
CA LEU A 250 2.26 5.35 -14.26
C LEU A 250 0.73 5.42 -14.49
N LEU A 251 0.15 6.62 -14.46
CA LEU A 251 -1.29 6.80 -14.66
C LEU A 251 -1.77 6.45 -16.08
N ASN A 252 -0.85 6.43 -17.04
CA ASN A 252 -1.14 6.10 -18.43
C ASN A 252 -0.58 4.74 -18.86
N ASP A 253 0.07 4.01 -17.94
CA ASP A 253 0.57 2.67 -18.19
C ASP A 253 -0.59 1.66 -18.23
N ARG A 254 -0.80 1.05 -19.39
CA ARG A 254 -1.91 0.12 -19.61
C ARG A 254 -1.86 -1.11 -18.71
N ARG A 255 -0.67 -1.50 -18.25
CA ARG A 255 -0.47 -2.64 -17.35
C ARG A 255 -1.18 -2.45 -16.01
N PHE A 256 -1.27 -1.21 -15.53
CA PHE A 256 -1.73 -0.86 -14.18
C PHE A 256 -3.04 -0.04 -14.16
N THR A 257 -3.78 -0.01 -15.27
CA THR A 257 -5.00 0.82 -15.36
C THR A 257 -6.09 0.46 -14.35
N ARG A 258 -6.16 -0.80 -13.92
CA ARG A 258 -7.15 -1.30 -12.95
C ARG A 258 -6.61 -1.44 -11.52
N VAL A 259 -5.32 -1.23 -11.32
CA VAL A 259 -4.70 -1.30 -9.99
C VAL A 259 -5.04 -0.02 -9.23
N PRO A 260 -5.56 -0.11 -7.99
CA PRO A 260 -5.84 1.06 -7.17
C PRO A 260 -4.55 1.81 -6.81
N LYS A 261 -4.67 3.14 -6.73
CA LYS A 261 -3.56 4.04 -6.45
C LYS A 261 -4.01 5.05 -5.40
N VAL A 262 -3.33 5.12 -4.28
CA VAL A 262 -3.68 6.03 -3.20
C VAL A 262 -2.53 6.94 -2.81
N LEU A 263 -2.89 8.11 -2.30
CA LEU A 263 -1.97 9.10 -1.74
C LEU A 263 -1.73 8.81 -0.25
N GLU A 264 -0.49 8.95 0.18
CA GLU A 264 -0.09 9.05 1.58
C GLU A 264 0.73 10.33 1.84
N THR A 265 0.49 11.31 1.01
CA THR A 265 1.11 12.63 1.07
C THR A 265 0.75 13.39 2.35
N PRO A 266 1.55 14.39 2.76
CA PRO A 266 1.21 15.25 3.90
C PRO A 266 -0.22 15.81 3.82
N LYS A 267 -0.96 15.75 4.94
CA LYS A 267 -2.40 16.03 5.01
C LYS A 267 -2.75 17.48 5.39
N GLU A 268 -1.81 18.31 5.63
CA GLU A 268 -2.10 19.68 6.10
C GLU A 268 -2.24 20.68 4.95
N PRO A 269 -3.25 21.56 5.05
CA PRO A 269 -4.49 21.45 5.84
C PRO A 269 -5.48 20.46 5.21
N GLU A 270 -6.06 19.58 6.03
CA GLU A 270 -7.11 18.65 5.59
C GLU A 270 -8.43 19.37 5.34
N PRO A 271 -9.27 18.90 4.38
CA PRO A 271 -9.03 17.85 3.39
C PRO A 271 -8.39 18.36 2.08
N SER A 272 -7.99 19.63 2.05
CA SER A 272 -7.60 20.35 0.82
C SER A 272 -6.33 19.80 0.17
N ALA A 273 -5.43 19.18 0.95
CA ALA A 273 -4.20 18.57 0.42
C ALA A 273 -4.53 17.40 -0.52
N ASP A 274 -5.38 16.45 -0.10
CA ASP A 274 -5.81 15.34 -0.95
C ASP A 274 -6.56 15.81 -2.20
N LEU A 275 -7.46 16.79 -2.04
CA LEU A 275 -8.17 17.38 -3.18
C LEU A 275 -7.21 17.96 -4.23
N ARG A 276 -6.18 18.71 -3.79
CA ARG A 276 -5.16 19.27 -4.70
C ARG A 276 -4.36 18.18 -5.39
N ASN A 277 -3.83 17.21 -4.63
CA ASN A 277 -3.03 16.13 -5.16
C ASN A 277 -3.80 15.25 -6.15
N LEU A 278 -5.04 14.88 -5.82
CA LEU A 278 -5.92 14.13 -6.73
C LEU A 278 -6.27 14.93 -7.99
N ALA A 279 -6.44 16.25 -7.88
CA ALA A 279 -6.68 17.10 -9.05
C ALA A 279 -5.45 17.15 -9.97
N VAL A 280 -4.23 17.23 -9.40
CA VAL A 280 -2.98 17.15 -10.18
C VAL A 280 -2.89 15.81 -10.91
N LEU A 281 -3.04 14.70 -10.20
CA LEU A 281 -2.98 13.36 -10.80
C LEU A 281 -3.99 13.17 -11.92
N ARG A 282 -5.23 13.65 -11.76
CA ARG A 282 -6.28 13.56 -12.80
C ARG A 282 -5.94 14.34 -14.05
N ARG A 283 -5.26 15.50 -13.93
CA ARG A 283 -4.78 16.28 -15.07
C ARG A 283 -3.68 15.59 -15.87
N LEU A 284 -2.89 14.72 -15.22
CA LEU A 284 -1.81 13.97 -15.86
C LEU A 284 -2.31 12.78 -16.70
N ARG A 285 -3.57 12.36 -16.51
CA ARG A 285 -4.18 11.31 -17.35
C ARG A 285 -4.41 11.80 -18.76
N LEU A 286 -3.98 11.01 -19.74
CA LEU A 286 -4.32 11.25 -21.13
C LEU A 286 -5.82 11.06 -21.31
N ARG A 287 -6.47 12.02 -21.99
CA ARG A 287 -7.87 11.84 -22.40
C ARG A 287 -7.92 10.67 -23.37
N ARG A 288 -8.61 9.59 -22.99
CA ARG A 288 -8.94 8.55 -23.97
C ARG A 288 -9.75 9.24 -25.06
N ARG A 289 -9.24 9.30 -26.28
CA ARG A 289 -10.10 9.58 -27.43
C ARG A 289 -11.12 8.44 -27.44
N LEU A 290 -12.37 8.76 -27.15
CA LEU A 290 -13.48 7.86 -27.46
C LEU A 290 -13.38 7.69 -28.96
N GLY A 291 -12.95 6.52 -29.44
CA GLY A 291 -13.04 6.16 -30.84
C GLY A 291 -14.49 6.30 -31.27
N ARG A 292 -14.69 7.06 -32.30
CA ARG A 292 -15.96 7.11 -33.06
C ARG A 292 -16.19 5.73 -33.69
#